data_b1c7eb69208242093113bd043969f445
#
_entry.id   b1c7eb69208242093113bd043969f445
#
_cell.length_a   1.000
_cell.length_b   1.000
_cell.length_c   1.000
_cell.angle_alpha   90.00
_cell.angle_beta   90.00
_cell.angle_gamma   90.00
#
_symmetry.space_group_name_H-M   'P 1'
#
loop_
_entity.id
_entity.type
_entity.pdbx_description
1 polymer ?
#
loop_
_entity_poly.entity_id
_entity_poly.type
_entity_poly.pdbx_seq_one_letter_code
_entity_poly.pdbx_strand_id
1 'polypeptide(L)'
;MSVRWPAALLPLVLLTSPLVAQTEADLKRYFEGKRVTLKIDMPGTEQGVDVYPANQRPLNYPRYAARLKDHGTAIEAGEDAMITKIRVKSSHIEFQLNGGGYGSLGDETSSSVYVASTPKSNREKHLEAELKREKDPVRRRELKEELDDLEQAREREDARNRAGVAAAEEHKEQNIRERRLSGGSRFNVRYRDAVPAAVLTPQGLEAALAEYVDFPNLPVATGATPAAPVNTSTASGDSAAGSRMPRKGMTVGELDASLGQPLQTAERPEGSLRVITRTYRLGDGRLTAEFVEDVLFRYSVTSE
;
A
#
# COMPACT_ATOMS: atom_id res chain seq x y z
N MET A 1 40.57 -40.47 55.38
CA MET A 1 39.19 -40.63 54.87
C MET A 1 38.70 -39.25 54.43
N SER A 2 38.72 -38.97 53.12
CA SER A 2 38.34 -37.67 52.52
C SER A 2 37.00 -37.86 51.87
N VAL A 3 35.98 -37.17 52.41
CA VAL A 3 34.59 -37.14 51.90
C VAL A 3 34.52 -36.09 50.80
N ARG A 4 34.30 -36.56 49.54
CA ARG A 4 34.02 -35.72 48.38
C ARG A 4 32.48 -35.50 48.32
N TRP A 5 32.07 -34.20 48.36
CA TRP A 5 30.70 -33.78 48.10
C TRP A 5 30.53 -33.60 46.58
N PRO A 6 29.45 -34.12 45.97
CA PRO A 6 29.14 -33.82 44.59
C PRO A 6 28.52 -32.42 44.46
N ALA A 7 29.10 -31.61 43.57
CA ALA A 7 28.54 -30.31 43.18
C ALA A 7 27.27 -30.55 42.32
N ALA A 8 26.11 -30.24 42.86
CA ALA A 8 24.84 -30.22 42.14
C ALA A 8 24.81 -28.98 41.23
N LEU A 9 24.91 -29.20 39.91
CA LEU A 9 24.62 -28.20 38.89
C LEU A 9 23.09 -28.01 38.81
N LEU A 10 22.60 -26.89 39.34
CA LEU A 10 21.23 -26.44 39.10
C LEU A 10 21.11 -25.95 37.66
N PRO A 11 20.14 -26.42 36.86
CA PRO A 11 19.86 -25.82 35.56
C PRO A 11 19.20 -24.47 35.77
N LEU A 12 19.86 -23.40 35.26
CA LEU A 12 19.29 -22.06 35.17
C LEU A 12 18.21 -22.09 34.08
N VAL A 13 16.95 -22.30 34.47
CA VAL A 13 15.79 -22.15 33.60
C VAL A 13 15.61 -20.67 33.34
N LEU A 14 15.97 -20.23 32.12
CA LEU A 14 15.64 -18.92 31.59
C LEU A 14 14.11 -18.81 31.46
N LEU A 15 13.47 -18.26 32.47
CA LEU A 15 12.08 -17.82 32.45
C LEU A 15 11.97 -16.63 31.48
N THR A 16 11.74 -16.92 30.20
CA THR A 16 11.34 -15.92 29.22
C THR A 16 9.97 -15.36 29.60
N SER A 17 9.95 -14.08 29.82
CA SER A 17 8.93 -13.25 30.43
C SER A 17 7.50 -13.53 29.98
N PRO A 18 6.57 -13.98 30.82
CA PRO A 18 5.14 -14.10 30.51
C PRO A 18 4.45 -12.74 30.35
N LEU A 19 5.12 -11.63 30.75
CA LEU A 19 4.53 -10.29 30.80
C LEU A 19 4.15 -9.74 29.41
N VAL A 20 4.97 -9.95 28.36
CA VAL A 20 4.69 -9.45 27.02
C VAL A 20 3.54 -10.20 26.34
N ALA A 21 3.44 -11.50 26.55
CA ALA A 21 2.36 -12.30 26.02
C ALA A 21 1.00 -11.96 26.65
N GLN A 22 1.00 -11.61 27.93
CA GLN A 22 -0.19 -11.22 28.68
C GLN A 22 -0.70 -9.84 28.23
N THR A 23 0.20 -8.87 28.01
CA THR A 23 -0.15 -7.53 27.51
C THR A 23 -0.65 -7.53 26.06
N GLU A 24 -0.09 -8.36 25.17
CA GLU A 24 -0.62 -8.52 23.82
C GLU A 24 -2.03 -9.11 23.83
N ALA A 25 -2.30 -10.12 24.67
CA ALA A 25 -3.63 -10.72 24.81
C ALA A 25 -4.68 -9.70 25.31
N ASP A 26 -4.29 -8.82 26.23
CA ASP A 26 -5.15 -7.75 26.75
C ASP A 26 -5.46 -6.69 25.69
N LEU A 27 -4.45 -6.25 24.91
CA LEU A 27 -4.64 -5.36 23.79
C LEU A 27 -5.56 -5.96 22.72
N LYS A 28 -5.35 -7.22 22.35
CA LYS A 28 -6.23 -7.94 21.40
C LYS A 28 -7.67 -7.96 21.89
N ARG A 29 -7.89 -8.37 23.15
CA ARG A 29 -9.24 -8.44 23.75
C ARG A 29 -9.91 -7.07 23.77
N TYR A 30 -9.15 -6.01 23.98
CA TYR A 30 -9.70 -4.66 24.04
C TYR A 30 -10.02 -4.08 22.66
N PHE A 31 -9.16 -4.26 21.67
CA PHE A 31 -9.26 -3.58 20.37
C PHE A 31 -9.87 -4.43 19.25
N GLU A 32 -9.52 -5.73 19.14
CA GLU A 32 -9.93 -6.53 17.99
C GLU A 32 -11.46 -6.65 17.92
N GLY A 33 -12.00 -6.47 16.70
CA GLY A 33 -13.43 -6.43 16.42
C GLY A 33 -14.12 -5.09 16.66
N LYS A 34 -13.43 -4.08 17.23
CA LYS A 34 -13.98 -2.73 17.38
C LYS A 34 -13.82 -1.93 16.10
N ARG A 35 -14.69 -0.93 15.93
CA ARG A 35 -14.61 0.06 14.84
C ARG A 35 -13.97 1.34 15.35
N VAL A 36 -13.25 1.99 14.48
CA VAL A 36 -12.61 3.29 14.72
C VAL A 36 -12.78 4.15 13.47
N THR A 37 -12.87 5.47 13.65
CA THR A 37 -12.92 6.40 12.52
C THR A 37 -11.52 6.95 12.24
N LEU A 38 -11.10 6.92 10.98
CA LEU A 38 -9.76 7.38 10.59
C LEU A 38 -9.75 8.89 10.35
N LYS A 39 -8.70 9.56 10.81
CA LYS A 39 -8.48 11.00 10.56
C LYS A 39 -7.57 11.26 9.37
N ILE A 40 -6.89 10.21 8.87
CA ILE A 40 -5.99 10.28 7.70
C ILE A 40 -6.32 9.16 6.72
N ASP A 41 -5.96 9.36 5.45
CA ASP A 41 -6.05 8.33 4.42
C ASP A 41 -5.06 7.19 4.69
N MET A 42 -5.46 5.97 4.45
CA MET A 42 -4.63 4.80 4.69
C MET A 42 -4.22 4.12 3.39
N PRO A 43 -2.91 3.93 3.13
CA PRO A 43 -2.43 3.31 1.89
C PRO A 43 -2.78 1.81 1.82
N GLY A 44 -3.13 1.32 0.62
CA GLY A 44 -3.49 -0.07 0.34
C GLY A 44 -2.30 -1.02 0.32
N THR A 45 -1.52 -1.07 1.40
CA THR A 45 -0.31 -1.90 1.52
C THR A 45 -0.12 -2.43 2.93
N GLU A 46 0.49 -3.62 3.03
CA GLU A 46 0.90 -4.19 4.33
C GLU A 46 1.93 -3.33 5.07
N GLN A 47 2.66 -2.46 4.36
CA GLN A 47 3.58 -1.52 4.99
C GLN A 47 2.85 -0.45 5.80
N GLY A 48 1.58 -0.16 5.44
CA GLY A 48 0.70 0.75 6.18
C GLY A 48 1.32 2.12 6.44
N VAL A 49 1.05 2.68 7.62
CA VAL A 49 1.55 3.97 8.08
C VAL A 49 2.44 3.79 9.31
N ASP A 50 3.69 4.27 9.23
CA ASP A 50 4.61 4.26 10.36
C ASP A 50 4.40 5.52 11.21
N VAL A 51 4.06 5.35 12.48
CA VAL A 51 3.90 6.42 13.48
C VAL A 51 4.99 6.29 14.54
N TYR A 52 5.67 7.38 14.85
CA TYR A 52 6.75 7.48 15.84
C TYR A 52 6.35 8.42 16.99
N PRO A 53 5.55 7.99 17.98
CA PRO A 53 4.96 8.88 18.98
C PRO A 53 5.99 9.63 19.85
N ALA A 54 7.20 9.10 19.97
CA ALA A 54 8.28 9.73 20.71
C ALA A 54 9.00 10.87 19.96
N ASN A 55 8.71 11.05 18.66
CA ASN A 55 9.33 12.08 17.84
C ASN A 55 8.51 13.37 17.86
N GLN A 56 9.16 14.52 17.67
CA GLN A 56 8.47 15.81 17.47
C GLN A 56 7.55 15.80 16.24
N ARG A 57 7.90 15.01 15.22
CA ARG A 57 7.07 14.72 14.03
C ARG A 57 6.81 13.23 14.00
N PRO A 58 5.67 12.80 14.53
CA PRO A 58 5.35 11.38 14.65
C PRO A 58 5.18 10.68 13.31
N LEU A 59 4.74 11.40 12.25
CA LEU A 59 4.53 10.89 10.91
C LEU A 59 5.59 11.41 9.93
N ASN A 60 6.18 10.51 9.14
CA ASN A 60 7.04 10.88 8.01
C ASN A 60 6.17 11.14 6.76
N TYR A 61 5.76 12.39 6.54
CA TYR A 61 4.85 12.78 5.46
C TYR A 61 5.35 12.43 4.06
N PRO A 62 6.64 12.66 3.68
CA PRO A 62 7.14 12.25 2.36
C PRO A 62 6.97 10.76 2.09
N ARG A 63 7.29 9.92 3.08
CA ARG A 63 7.13 8.46 2.96
C ARG A 63 5.66 8.03 2.94
N TYR A 64 4.83 8.67 3.74
CA TYR A 64 3.38 8.46 3.77
C TYR A 64 2.75 8.81 2.41
N ALA A 65 3.09 9.97 1.84
CA ALA A 65 2.65 10.39 0.51
C ALA A 65 3.07 9.43 -0.60
N ALA A 66 4.34 9.01 -0.58
CA ALA A 66 4.84 8.02 -1.55
C ALA A 66 4.00 6.74 -1.50
N ARG A 67 3.67 6.22 -0.30
CA ARG A 67 2.83 5.02 -0.15
C ARG A 67 1.41 5.22 -0.70
N LEU A 68 0.77 6.38 -0.48
CA LEU A 68 -0.54 6.69 -1.06
C LEU A 68 -0.48 6.76 -2.58
N LYS A 69 0.58 7.36 -3.14
CA LYS A 69 0.79 7.47 -4.59
C LYS A 69 1.01 6.09 -5.23
N ASP A 70 1.83 5.24 -4.61
CA ASP A 70 2.26 3.96 -5.18
C ASP A 70 1.20 2.86 -5.02
N HIS A 71 0.42 2.90 -3.93
CA HIS A 71 -0.49 1.81 -3.56
C HIS A 71 -1.97 2.22 -3.54
N GLY A 72 -2.29 3.49 -3.70
CA GLY A 72 -3.65 4.03 -3.57
C GLY A 72 -4.13 4.09 -2.13
N THR A 73 -5.34 4.63 -1.93
CA THR A 73 -6.01 4.76 -0.63
C THR A 73 -6.97 3.59 -0.44
N ALA A 74 -6.73 2.76 0.56
CA ALA A 74 -7.61 1.63 0.92
C ALA A 74 -8.72 2.02 1.91
N ILE A 75 -8.47 3.02 2.76
CA ILE A 75 -9.45 3.55 3.71
C ILE A 75 -9.29 5.07 3.69
N GLU A 76 -10.35 5.79 3.42
CA GLU A 76 -10.33 7.26 3.36
C GLU A 76 -10.43 7.90 4.75
N ALA A 77 -9.92 9.12 4.89
CA ALA A 77 -10.13 9.92 6.10
C ALA A 77 -11.62 10.19 6.32
N GLY A 78 -12.10 9.96 7.53
CA GLY A 78 -13.51 10.02 7.92
C GLY A 78 -14.24 8.68 7.80
N GLU A 79 -13.64 7.65 7.22
CA GLU A 79 -14.25 6.32 7.15
C GLU A 79 -14.03 5.52 8.43
N ASP A 80 -14.99 4.64 8.69
CA ASP A 80 -14.90 3.66 9.77
C ASP A 80 -14.14 2.41 9.32
N ALA A 81 -13.19 1.98 10.13
CA ALA A 81 -12.45 0.75 9.93
C ALA A 81 -12.58 -0.20 11.12
N MET A 82 -12.64 -1.49 10.85
CA MET A 82 -12.60 -2.50 11.90
C MET A 82 -11.15 -2.85 12.23
N ILE A 83 -10.83 -2.84 13.52
CA ILE A 83 -9.55 -3.33 14.01
C ILE A 83 -9.57 -4.86 13.92
N THR A 84 -8.83 -5.41 12.95
CA THR A 84 -8.84 -6.85 12.67
C THR A 84 -7.78 -7.60 13.44
N LYS A 85 -6.66 -6.95 13.76
CA LYS A 85 -5.56 -7.62 14.47
C LYS A 85 -4.62 -6.64 15.14
N ILE A 86 -4.16 -7.00 16.35
CA ILE A 86 -3.06 -6.34 17.05
C ILE A 86 -1.89 -7.32 17.17
N ARG A 87 -0.68 -6.86 16.87
CA ARG A 87 0.56 -7.61 17.09
C ARG A 87 1.59 -6.76 17.79
N VAL A 88 2.12 -7.26 18.88
CA VAL A 88 3.23 -6.63 19.61
C VAL A 88 4.54 -7.27 19.15
N LYS A 89 5.41 -6.42 18.59
CA LYS A 89 6.79 -6.76 18.22
C LYS A 89 7.75 -6.11 19.20
N SER A 90 9.03 -6.44 19.13
CA SER A 90 10.04 -5.86 20.03
C SER A 90 10.11 -4.33 19.99
N SER A 91 10.04 -3.73 18.79
CA SER A 91 10.21 -2.30 18.57
C SER A 91 8.98 -1.57 18.03
N HIS A 92 7.88 -2.27 17.77
CA HIS A 92 6.64 -1.67 17.27
C HIS A 92 5.40 -2.50 17.56
N ILE A 93 4.24 -1.84 17.49
CA ILE A 93 2.93 -2.47 17.55
C ILE A 93 2.29 -2.33 16.17
N GLU A 94 1.86 -3.45 15.56
CA GLU A 94 1.03 -3.46 14.35
C GLU A 94 -0.44 -3.35 14.75
N PHE A 95 -1.11 -2.33 14.26
CA PHE A 95 -2.53 -2.06 14.45
C PHE A 95 -3.24 -2.20 13.10
N GLN A 96 -3.78 -3.40 12.84
CA GLN A 96 -4.32 -3.77 11.53
C GLN A 96 -5.79 -3.40 11.39
N LEU A 97 -6.14 -2.81 10.26
CA LEU A 97 -7.45 -2.28 9.91
C LEU A 97 -7.98 -2.98 8.65
N ASN A 98 -9.20 -3.50 8.68
CA ASN A 98 -9.89 -4.14 7.54
C ASN A 98 -9.02 -5.21 6.83
N GLY A 99 -8.21 -5.96 7.58
CA GLY A 99 -7.34 -7.02 7.02
C GLY A 99 -5.84 -6.70 7.05
N GLY A 100 -5.46 -5.42 7.25
CA GLY A 100 -4.06 -5.05 7.54
C GLY A 100 -3.19 -4.75 6.32
N GLY A 101 -3.76 -4.62 5.12
CA GLY A 101 -3.08 -4.22 3.89
C GLY A 101 -2.60 -5.38 3.01
N TYR A 102 -2.61 -5.13 1.70
CA TYR A 102 -2.16 -6.07 0.67
C TYR A 102 -0.63 -6.11 0.56
N GLY A 103 -0.07 -7.28 0.32
CA GLY A 103 1.37 -7.53 0.17
C GLY A 103 1.95 -8.47 1.22
N SER A 104 1.08 -9.08 2.07
CA SER A 104 1.52 -10.09 3.03
C SER A 104 1.85 -11.43 2.36
N LEU A 105 2.44 -12.35 3.11
CA LEU A 105 2.87 -13.65 2.62
C LEU A 105 1.68 -14.41 2.00
N GLY A 106 1.74 -14.68 0.70
CA GLY A 106 0.67 -15.32 -0.08
C GLY A 106 -0.06 -14.40 -1.04
N ASP A 107 0.12 -13.07 -0.95
CA ASP A 107 -0.42 -12.14 -1.93
C ASP A 107 0.46 -12.06 -3.16
N GLU A 108 -0.18 -12.06 -4.33
CA GLU A 108 0.51 -11.92 -5.60
C GLU A 108 0.85 -10.44 -5.87
N THR A 109 2.12 -10.07 -5.71
CA THR A 109 2.58 -8.67 -5.80
C THR A 109 3.22 -8.33 -7.15
N SER A 110 3.46 -9.33 -8.02
CA SER A 110 4.05 -9.15 -9.35
C SER A 110 3.02 -9.35 -10.45
N SER A 111 2.93 -8.40 -11.37
CA SER A 111 2.10 -8.50 -12.58
C SER A 111 2.79 -9.24 -13.73
N SER A 112 4.09 -9.52 -13.64
CA SER A 112 4.85 -10.13 -14.73
C SER A 112 4.35 -11.54 -15.07
N VAL A 113 4.23 -11.79 -16.38
CA VAL A 113 3.89 -13.09 -16.97
C VAL A 113 5.01 -13.48 -17.91
N TYR A 114 5.60 -14.66 -17.68
CA TYR A 114 6.63 -15.19 -18.56
C TYR A 114 6.04 -16.19 -19.55
N VAL A 115 6.26 -15.94 -20.84
CA VAL A 115 6.01 -16.91 -21.91
C VAL A 115 7.28 -17.06 -22.73
N ALA A 116 7.74 -18.29 -22.87
CA ALA A 116 8.91 -18.60 -23.70
C ALA A 116 8.59 -18.32 -25.18
N SER A 117 9.57 -17.84 -25.95
CA SER A 117 9.44 -17.71 -27.39
C SER A 117 9.25 -19.09 -28.05
N THR A 118 8.51 -19.11 -29.13
CA THR A 118 8.21 -20.33 -29.91
C THR A 118 9.54 -20.93 -30.44
N PRO A 119 9.88 -22.18 -30.10
CA PRO A 119 11.10 -22.79 -30.55
C PRO A 119 11.04 -23.10 -32.05
N LYS A 120 12.18 -23.10 -32.74
CA LYS A 120 12.27 -23.54 -34.12
C LYS A 120 11.71 -24.93 -34.27
N SER A 121 10.84 -25.11 -35.27
CA SER A 121 10.26 -26.42 -35.63
C SER A 121 11.32 -27.40 -36.13
N ASN A 122 11.00 -28.68 -36.10
CA ASN A 122 11.90 -29.69 -36.68
C ASN A 122 12.06 -29.48 -38.19
N ARG A 123 11.06 -28.94 -38.88
CA ARG A 123 11.11 -28.62 -40.32
C ARG A 123 12.09 -27.49 -40.61
N GLU A 124 12.05 -26.38 -39.81
CA GLU A 124 13.01 -25.28 -39.93
C GLU A 124 14.45 -25.77 -39.74
N LYS A 125 14.71 -26.58 -38.67
CA LYS A 125 16.03 -27.16 -38.45
C LYS A 125 16.51 -28.04 -39.58
N HIS A 126 15.60 -28.80 -40.21
CA HIS A 126 15.91 -29.65 -41.33
C HIS A 126 16.25 -28.84 -42.57
N LEU A 127 15.43 -27.84 -42.90
CA LEU A 127 15.65 -26.93 -44.03
C LEU A 127 16.96 -26.17 -43.91
N GLU A 128 17.29 -25.67 -42.69
CA GLU A 128 18.57 -25.02 -42.42
C GLU A 128 19.77 -25.98 -42.70
N ALA A 129 19.64 -27.25 -42.31
CA ALA A 129 20.66 -28.23 -42.53
C ALA A 129 20.82 -28.63 -44.01
N GLU A 130 19.68 -28.71 -44.73
CA GLU A 130 19.63 -28.99 -46.16
C GLU A 130 20.19 -27.82 -46.98
N LEU A 131 19.80 -26.57 -46.63
CA LEU A 131 20.30 -25.35 -47.27
C LEU A 131 21.81 -25.20 -47.21
N LYS A 132 22.41 -25.63 -46.10
CA LYS A 132 23.89 -25.62 -45.92
C LYS A 132 24.61 -26.60 -46.84
N ARG A 133 23.96 -27.67 -47.27
CA ARG A 133 24.56 -28.74 -48.09
C ARG A 133 24.24 -28.60 -49.58
N GLU A 134 23.15 -27.91 -49.90
CA GLU A 134 22.67 -27.76 -51.28
C GLU A 134 23.59 -26.84 -52.09
N LYS A 135 23.97 -27.25 -53.31
CA LYS A 135 24.82 -26.48 -54.22
C LYS A 135 24.07 -25.90 -55.39
N ASP A 136 22.91 -26.50 -55.78
CA ASP A 136 22.08 -26.00 -56.86
C ASP A 136 21.46 -24.65 -56.47
N PRO A 137 21.69 -23.60 -57.27
CA PRO A 137 21.17 -22.25 -56.95
C PRO A 137 19.65 -22.17 -57.04
N VAL A 138 18.98 -22.96 -57.84
CA VAL A 138 17.54 -22.97 -57.94
C VAL A 138 16.93 -23.61 -56.72
N ARG A 139 17.43 -24.79 -56.34
CA ARG A 139 16.97 -25.52 -55.17
C ARG A 139 17.24 -24.78 -53.89
N ARG A 140 18.38 -24.11 -53.81
CA ARG A 140 18.69 -23.23 -52.63
C ARG A 140 17.70 -22.10 -52.46
N ARG A 141 17.18 -21.52 -53.58
CA ARG A 141 16.17 -20.46 -53.50
C ARG A 141 14.84 -21.01 -52.97
N GLU A 142 14.39 -22.16 -53.47
CA GLU A 142 13.17 -22.83 -52.98
C GLU A 142 13.25 -23.15 -51.48
N LEU A 143 14.37 -23.75 -51.03
CA LEU A 143 14.56 -24.06 -49.61
C LEU A 143 14.58 -22.82 -48.74
N LYS A 144 15.15 -21.72 -49.25
CA LYS A 144 15.17 -20.45 -48.54
C LYS A 144 13.79 -19.84 -48.41
N GLU A 145 12.99 -19.85 -49.49
CA GLU A 145 11.61 -19.34 -49.47
C GLU A 145 10.76 -20.14 -48.48
N GLU A 146 10.87 -21.47 -48.47
CA GLU A 146 10.15 -22.30 -47.49
C GLU A 146 10.58 -22.01 -46.03
N LEU A 147 11.88 -21.78 -45.80
CA LEU A 147 12.39 -21.42 -44.50
C LEU A 147 11.92 -20.05 -44.03
N ASP A 148 11.95 -19.05 -44.91
CA ASP A 148 11.46 -17.69 -44.65
C ASP A 148 9.96 -17.70 -44.32
N ASP A 149 9.14 -18.51 -44.99
CA ASP A 149 7.72 -18.68 -44.69
C ASP A 149 7.47 -19.24 -43.27
N LEU A 150 8.25 -20.26 -42.88
CA LEU A 150 8.16 -20.86 -41.54
C LEU A 150 8.64 -19.90 -40.45
N GLU A 151 9.72 -19.15 -40.69
CA GLU A 151 10.20 -18.11 -39.78
C GLU A 151 9.16 -17.01 -39.57
N GLN A 152 8.52 -16.53 -40.68
CA GLN A 152 7.44 -15.56 -40.59
C GLN A 152 6.22 -16.09 -39.81
N ALA A 153 5.86 -17.37 -40.01
CA ALA A 153 4.79 -18.00 -39.26
C ALA A 153 5.07 -18.02 -37.76
N ARG A 154 6.30 -18.38 -37.37
CA ARG A 154 6.78 -18.40 -35.98
C ARG A 154 6.80 -16.99 -35.39
N GLU A 155 7.27 -15.99 -36.14
CA GLU A 155 7.27 -14.58 -35.68
C GLU A 155 5.85 -14.05 -35.45
N ARG A 156 4.89 -14.41 -36.30
CA ARG A 156 3.47 -14.06 -36.10
C ARG A 156 2.89 -14.74 -34.86
N GLU A 157 3.29 -15.95 -34.55
CA GLU A 157 2.90 -16.66 -33.33
C GLU A 157 3.50 -16.01 -32.10
N ASP A 158 4.80 -15.68 -32.13
CA ASP A 158 5.46 -14.96 -31.06
C ASP A 158 4.87 -13.56 -30.82
N ALA A 159 4.47 -12.87 -31.90
CA ALA A 159 3.79 -11.57 -31.78
C ALA A 159 2.42 -11.72 -31.09
N ARG A 160 1.64 -12.77 -31.45
CA ARG A 160 0.38 -13.08 -30.75
C ARG A 160 0.59 -13.43 -29.30
N ASN A 161 1.60 -14.24 -28.98
CA ASN A 161 1.95 -14.62 -27.64
C ASN A 161 2.35 -13.38 -26.79
N ARG A 162 3.17 -12.48 -27.35
CA ARG A 162 3.52 -11.20 -26.68
C ARG A 162 2.30 -10.32 -26.41
N ALA A 163 1.37 -10.22 -27.37
CA ALA A 163 0.13 -9.48 -27.16
C ALA A 163 -0.74 -10.12 -26.07
N GLY A 164 -0.82 -11.45 -26.03
CA GLY A 164 -1.51 -12.19 -24.97
C GLY A 164 -0.88 -12.00 -23.60
N VAL A 165 0.46 -11.99 -23.55
CA VAL A 165 1.21 -11.67 -22.29
C VAL A 165 0.89 -10.27 -21.80
N ALA A 166 0.95 -9.26 -22.66
CA ALA A 166 0.65 -7.89 -22.29
C ALA A 166 -0.78 -7.73 -21.74
N ALA A 167 -1.76 -8.37 -22.37
CA ALA A 167 -3.15 -8.36 -21.88
C ALA A 167 -3.29 -9.08 -20.52
N ALA A 168 -2.59 -10.20 -20.32
CA ALA A 168 -2.60 -10.93 -19.06
C ALA A 168 -1.91 -10.15 -17.92
N GLU A 169 -0.82 -9.45 -18.23
CA GLU A 169 -0.13 -8.57 -17.29
C GLU A 169 -1.00 -7.39 -16.86
N GLU A 170 -1.68 -6.73 -17.81
CA GLU A 170 -2.62 -5.65 -17.53
C GLU A 170 -3.78 -6.12 -16.64
N HIS A 171 -4.39 -7.24 -16.94
CA HIS A 171 -5.47 -7.81 -16.15
C HIS A 171 -5.01 -8.17 -14.73
N LYS A 172 -3.81 -8.72 -14.61
CA LYS A 172 -3.20 -9.05 -13.31
C LYS A 172 -2.89 -7.80 -12.48
N GLU A 173 -2.41 -6.74 -13.13
CA GLU A 173 -2.17 -5.45 -12.49
C GLU A 173 -3.47 -4.82 -11.96
N GLN A 174 -4.56 -4.88 -12.74
CA GLN A 174 -5.89 -4.43 -12.30
C GLN A 174 -6.36 -5.21 -11.06
N ASN A 175 -6.25 -6.53 -11.06
CA ASN A 175 -6.60 -7.37 -9.91
C ASN A 175 -5.77 -7.03 -8.66
N ILE A 176 -4.47 -6.80 -8.82
CA ILE A 176 -3.60 -6.37 -7.70
C ILE A 176 -4.06 -5.03 -7.15
N ARG A 177 -4.41 -4.08 -8.02
CA ARG A 177 -4.92 -2.76 -7.63
C ARG A 177 -6.22 -2.86 -6.84
N GLU A 178 -7.19 -3.63 -7.32
CA GLU A 178 -8.46 -3.85 -6.62
C GLU A 178 -8.26 -4.50 -5.25
N ARG A 179 -7.39 -5.52 -5.16
CA ARG A 179 -7.07 -6.18 -3.89
C ARG A 179 -6.35 -5.25 -2.91
N ARG A 180 -5.53 -4.32 -3.40
CA ARG A 180 -4.92 -3.28 -2.54
C ARG A 180 -5.98 -2.37 -1.94
N LEU A 181 -6.94 -1.92 -2.72
CA LEU A 181 -8.02 -1.04 -2.23
C LEU A 181 -8.94 -1.76 -1.23
N SER A 182 -9.19 -3.05 -1.40
CA SER A 182 -10.06 -3.83 -0.51
C SER A 182 -9.32 -4.48 0.67
N GLY A 183 -8.01 -4.57 0.64
CA GLY A 183 -7.19 -5.30 1.63
C GLY A 183 -6.99 -4.57 2.97
N GLY A 184 -7.55 -3.36 3.12
CA GLY A 184 -7.37 -2.55 4.31
C GLY A 184 -5.96 -1.96 4.41
N SER A 185 -5.55 -1.63 5.64
CA SER A 185 -4.26 -1.02 5.93
C SER A 185 -3.82 -1.29 7.37
N ARG A 186 -2.72 -0.69 7.82
CA ARG A 186 -2.28 -0.78 9.22
C ARG A 186 -1.53 0.45 9.67
N PHE A 187 -1.53 0.71 10.96
CA PHE A 187 -0.54 1.54 11.62
C PHE A 187 0.57 0.67 12.20
N ASN A 188 1.82 1.12 12.08
CA ASN A 188 2.95 0.57 12.82
C ASN A 188 3.40 1.63 13.81
N VAL A 189 3.05 1.46 15.07
CA VAL A 189 3.46 2.36 16.17
C VAL A 189 4.88 1.99 16.59
N ARG A 190 5.87 2.75 16.11
CA ARG A 190 7.30 2.42 16.19
C ARG A 190 8.04 3.19 17.26
N TYR A 191 8.99 2.51 17.89
CA TYR A 191 9.92 3.05 18.88
C TYR A 191 11.35 2.71 18.48
N ARG A 192 12.30 3.52 18.92
CA ARG A 192 13.72 3.35 18.55
C ARG A 192 14.27 2.00 19.04
N ASP A 193 14.04 1.69 20.32
CA ASP A 193 14.63 0.51 20.98
C ASP A 193 13.56 -0.58 21.22
N ALA A 194 12.74 -0.37 22.23
CA ALA A 194 11.65 -1.27 22.59
C ALA A 194 10.35 -0.51 22.79
N VAL A 195 9.23 -1.20 22.68
CA VAL A 195 7.91 -0.62 22.97
C VAL A 195 7.85 -0.31 24.47
N PRO A 196 7.60 0.96 24.88
CA PRO A 196 7.48 1.30 26.30
C PRO A 196 6.30 0.59 26.94
N ALA A 197 6.46 0.15 28.20
CA ALA A 197 5.39 -0.53 28.94
C ALA A 197 4.10 0.31 29.04
N ALA A 198 4.20 1.64 29.12
CA ALA A 198 3.05 2.54 29.14
C ALA A 198 2.18 2.46 27.88
N VAL A 199 2.75 2.12 26.73
CA VAL A 199 2.03 1.97 25.45
C VAL A 199 1.44 0.57 25.28
N LEU A 200 1.90 -0.40 26.04
CA LEU A 200 1.36 -1.75 26.10
C LEU A 200 0.03 -1.83 26.88
N THR A 201 -0.65 -0.70 27.02
CA THR A 201 -1.99 -0.58 27.62
C THR A 201 -2.97 -0.01 26.57
N PRO A 202 -4.28 -0.29 26.68
CA PRO A 202 -5.27 0.30 25.78
C PRO A 202 -5.15 1.82 25.70
N GLN A 203 -5.12 2.50 26.83
CA GLN A 203 -5.04 3.96 26.90
C GLN A 203 -3.73 4.52 26.31
N GLY A 204 -2.61 3.81 26.52
CA GLY A 204 -1.32 4.21 25.95
C GLY A 204 -1.27 4.08 24.43
N LEU A 205 -1.89 3.03 23.89
CA LEU A 205 -1.98 2.83 22.43
C LEU A 205 -2.98 3.81 21.80
N GLU A 206 -4.13 4.06 22.43
CA GLU A 206 -5.07 5.11 22.03
C GLU A 206 -4.41 6.49 21.99
N ALA A 207 -3.67 6.85 23.03
CA ALA A 207 -2.95 8.12 23.09
C ALA A 207 -1.87 8.23 21.98
N ALA A 208 -1.18 7.14 21.66
CA ALA A 208 -0.18 7.10 20.59
C ALA A 208 -0.77 7.28 19.20
N LEU A 209 -2.05 6.95 19.00
CA LEU A 209 -2.76 7.04 17.73
C LEU A 209 -3.84 8.13 17.69
N ALA A 210 -4.06 8.88 18.78
CA ALA A 210 -5.16 9.85 18.91
C ALA A 210 -5.16 10.95 17.83
N GLU A 211 -4.01 11.30 17.29
CA GLU A 211 -3.87 12.27 16.19
C GLU A 211 -4.43 11.72 14.86
N TYR A 212 -4.42 10.39 14.68
CA TYR A 212 -4.75 9.71 13.40
C TYR A 212 -6.02 8.89 13.45
N VAL A 213 -6.54 8.58 14.64
CA VAL A 213 -7.66 7.68 14.86
C VAL A 213 -8.58 8.25 15.93
N ASP A 214 -9.88 8.29 15.66
CA ASP A 214 -10.90 8.48 16.66
C ASP A 214 -11.34 7.12 17.19
N PHE A 215 -11.09 6.89 18.47
CA PHE A 215 -11.57 5.72 19.16
C PHE A 215 -12.99 6.02 19.72
N PRO A 216 -13.95 5.11 19.55
CA PRO A 216 -15.25 5.32 20.15
C PRO A 216 -15.06 5.38 21.66
N ASN A 217 -15.44 6.49 22.28
CA ASN A 217 -15.50 6.59 23.72
C ASN A 217 -16.38 5.43 24.21
N LEU A 218 -15.80 4.46 24.87
CA LEU A 218 -16.55 3.45 25.59
C LEU A 218 -17.42 4.20 26.61
N PRO A 219 -18.73 3.99 26.67
CA PRO A 219 -19.60 4.78 27.50
C PRO A 219 -19.22 4.59 28.97
N VAL A 220 -18.64 5.60 29.57
CA VAL A 220 -19.04 5.94 30.92
C VAL A 220 -20.50 6.36 30.79
N ALA A 221 -21.40 5.59 31.37
CA ALA A 221 -22.83 5.79 31.27
C ALA A 221 -23.24 7.22 31.64
N THR A 222 -23.48 8.03 30.64
CA THR A 222 -24.28 9.26 30.77
C THR A 222 -24.82 9.62 29.38
N GLY A 223 -26.14 9.69 29.26
CA GLY A 223 -26.87 9.81 28.02
C GLY A 223 -26.56 11.08 27.24
N ALA A 224 -26.34 10.91 25.96
CA ALA A 224 -26.63 11.95 24.95
C ALA A 224 -26.91 11.24 23.61
N THR A 225 -27.99 11.64 23.00
CA THR A 225 -28.62 11.18 21.76
C THR A 225 -27.68 11.32 20.56
N PRO A 226 -27.57 10.32 19.67
CA PRO A 226 -26.76 10.45 18.46
C PRO A 226 -27.45 11.29 17.40
N ALA A 227 -26.75 12.29 16.90
CA ALA A 227 -27.14 13.01 15.70
C ALA A 227 -26.85 12.12 14.46
N ALA A 228 -27.81 12.08 13.55
CA ALA A 228 -27.81 11.24 12.36
C ALA A 228 -26.67 11.55 11.38
N PRO A 229 -26.18 10.55 10.64
CA PRO A 229 -25.14 10.75 9.64
C PRO A 229 -25.72 11.41 8.39
N VAL A 230 -25.08 12.49 7.96
CA VAL A 230 -25.33 13.06 6.63
C VAL A 230 -24.51 12.24 5.62
N ASN A 231 -25.20 11.40 4.87
CA ASN A 231 -24.64 10.72 3.71
C ASN A 231 -24.30 11.75 2.61
N THR A 232 -23.04 11.91 2.33
CA THR A 232 -22.60 12.48 1.05
C THR A 232 -21.83 11.41 0.30
N SER A 233 -22.58 10.63 -0.47
CA SER A 233 -22.03 9.78 -1.52
C SER A 233 -21.45 10.69 -2.60
N THR A 234 -20.15 10.64 -2.84
CA THR A 234 -19.56 11.14 -4.08
C THR A 234 -18.80 10.03 -4.77
N ALA A 235 -19.28 9.74 -5.94
CA ALA A 235 -18.93 8.66 -6.83
C ALA A 235 -17.45 8.58 -7.16
N SER A 236 -16.94 7.37 -7.11
CA SER A 236 -15.72 6.94 -7.78
C SER A 236 -15.94 7.02 -9.28
N GLY A 237 -15.21 7.88 -9.96
CA GLY A 237 -15.11 7.94 -11.42
C GLY A 237 -13.70 7.56 -11.82
N ASP A 238 -13.59 6.34 -12.32
CA ASP A 238 -12.41 5.83 -13.02
C ASP A 238 -12.27 6.54 -14.36
N SER A 239 -11.05 6.92 -14.76
CA SER A 239 -10.62 6.84 -16.16
C SER A 239 -9.16 7.22 -16.34
N ALA A 240 -8.43 6.28 -16.89
CA ALA A 240 -7.14 6.48 -17.49
C ALA A 240 -7.25 7.34 -18.77
N ALA A 241 -6.69 8.54 -18.70
CA ALA A 241 -6.12 9.32 -19.80
C ALA A 241 -5.47 10.53 -19.16
N GLY A 242 -4.20 10.83 -19.45
CA GLY A 242 -3.39 11.98 -19.03
C GLY A 242 -4.09 13.10 -18.22
N SER A 243 -4.71 12.77 -17.13
CA SER A 243 -5.64 13.63 -16.43
C SER A 243 -4.87 14.54 -15.49
N ARG A 244 -5.00 15.85 -15.69
CA ARG A 244 -4.55 16.91 -14.78
C ARG A 244 -5.27 16.92 -13.42
N MET A 245 -5.91 15.82 -13.05
CA MET A 245 -6.67 15.69 -11.81
C MET A 245 -5.74 15.46 -10.62
N PRO A 246 -5.96 16.16 -9.50
CA PRO A 246 -5.17 15.99 -8.32
C PRO A 246 -5.35 14.58 -7.74
N ARG A 247 -4.27 14.04 -7.18
CA ARG A 247 -4.29 12.77 -6.43
C ARG A 247 -3.75 13.03 -5.03
N LYS A 248 -4.39 12.48 -4.02
CA LYS A 248 -3.88 12.51 -2.65
C LYS A 248 -2.46 11.94 -2.62
N GLY A 249 -1.59 12.54 -1.83
CA GLY A 249 -0.17 12.19 -1.78
C GLY A 249 0.73 12.95 -2.76
N MET A 250 0.17 13.76 -3.67
CA MET A 250 0.96 14.68 -4.49
C MET A 250 1.60 15.76 -3.62
N THR A 251 2.80 16.18 -3.99
CA THR A 251 3.43 17.34 -3.36
C THR A 251 2.85 18.64 -3.91
N VAL A 252 3.05 19.74 -3.17
CA VAL A 252 2.70 21.09 -3.63
C VAL A 252 3.27 21.36 -5.02
N GLY A 253 4.56 21.02 -5.26
CA GLY A 253 5.23 21.22 -6.55
C GLY A 253 4.66 20.39 -7.69
N GLU A 254 4.27 19.13 -7.44
CA GLU A 254 3.63 18.27 -8.44
C GLU A 254 2.26 18.79 -8.83
N LEU A 255 1.48 19.33 -7.87
CA LEU A 255 0.17 19.92 -8.17
C LEU A 255 0.31 21.24 -8.91
N ASP A 256 1.26 22.10 -8.53
CA ASP A 256 1.58 23.33 -9.24
C ASP A 256 2.03 23.05 -10.70
N ALA A 257 2.81 22.00 -10.91
CA ALA A 257 3.24 21.59 -12.25
C ALA A 257 2.07 21.11 -13.12
N SER A 258 1.04 20.49 -12.51
CA SER A 258 -0.11 19.95 -13.24
C SER A 258 -1.23 20.98 -13.49
N LEU A 259 -1.48 21.88 -12.54
CA LEU A 259 -2.61 22.83 -12.57
C LEU A 259 -2.18 24.30 -12.79
N GLY A 260 -0.87 24.58 -12.69
CA GLY A 260 -0.32 25.92 -12.75
C GLY A 260 -0.29 26.62 -11.39
N GLN A 261 -0.07 27.94 -11.40
CA GLN A 261 0.00 28.75 -10.19
C GLN A 261 -1.33 28.80 -9.46
N PRO A 262 -1.36 28.68 -8.12
CA PRO A 262 -2.58 28.80 -7.33
C PRO A 262 -3.14 30.23 -7.38
N LEU A 263 -4.46 30.34 -7.41
CA LEU A 263 -5.19 31.61 -7.29
C LEU A 263 -5.04 32.22 -5.89
N GLN A 264 -4.99 31.37 -4.89
CA GLN A 264 -4.88 31.75 -3.48
C GLN A 264 -4.08 30.71 -2.71
N THR A 265 -3.26 31.17 -1.77
CA THR A 265 -2.53 30.35 -0.83
C THR A 265 -2.77 30.89 0.57
N ALA A 266 -3.17 30.01 1.49
CA ALA A 266 -3.27 30.31 2.91
C ALA A 266 -2.46 29.26 3.67
N GLU A 267 -1.74 29.68 4.72
CA GLU A 267 -0.95 28.81 5.57
C GLU A 267 -1.43 28.98 7.01
N ARG A 268 -1.65 27.87 7.72
CA ARG A 268 -2.01 27.86 9.14
C ARG A 268 -1.20 26.79 9.89
N PRO A 269 -0.71 27.07 11.08
CA PRO A 269 -0.20 26.03 11.96
C PRO A 269 -1.38 25.27 12.60
N GLU A 270 -1.30 23.95 12.62
CA GLU A 270 -2.24 23.09 13.33
C GLU A 270 -1.45 22.15 14.25
N GLY A 271 -1.35 22.52 15.51
CA GLY A 271 -0.43 21.85 16.44
C GLY A 271 1.04 22.00 16.01
N SER A 272 1.73 20.89 15.80
CA SER A 272 3.10 20.85 15.29
C SER A 272 3.19 20.80 13.76
N LEU A 273 2.06 20.82 13.05
CA LEU A 273 1.98 20.63 11.60
C LEU A 273 1.75 21.96 10.88
N ARG A 274 2.28 22.05 9.69
CA ARG A 274 2.04 23.16 8.77
C ARG A 274 0.99 22.73 7.75
N VAL A 275 -0.19 23.36 7.80
CA VAL A 275 -1.27 23.14 6.84
C VAL A 275 -1.30 24.28 5.84
N ILE A 276 -1.18 23.95 4.54
CA ILE A 276 -1.25 24.89 3.42
C ILE A 276 -2.54 24.61 2.66
N THR A 277 -3.38 25.61 2.50
CA THR A 277 -4.56 25.55 1.64
C THR A 277 -4.28 26.33 0.37
N ARG A 278 -4.42 25.69 -0.80
CA ARG A 278 -4.26 26.33 -2.12
C ARG A 278 -5.52 26.17 -2.95
N THR A 279 -5.90 27.23 -3.64
CA THR A 279 -7.03 27.23 -4.56
C THR A 279 -6.51 27.38 -5.97
N TYR A 280 -6.91 26.50 -6.87
CA TYR A 280 -6.53 26.51 -8.29
C TYR A 280 -7.76 26.69 -9.17
N ARG A 281 -7.56 27.17 -10.39
CA ARG A 281 -8.61 27.16 -11.42
C ARG A 281 -8.60 25.79 -12.11
N LEU A 282 -9.79 25.19 -12.21
CA LEU A 282 -9.98 23.91 -12.88
C LEU A 282 -11.17 23.99 -13.85
N GLY A 283 -10.91 24.32 -15.12
CA GLY A 283 -11.96 24.59 -16.10
C GLY A 283 -12.86 25.74 -15.64
N ASP A 284 -14.17 25.49 -15.56
CA ASP A 284 -15.20 26.46 -15.11
C ASP A 284 -15.40 26.45 -13.59
N GLY A 285 -14.55 25.75 -12.83
CA GLY A 285 -14.66 25.61 -11.37
C GLY A 285 -13.37 25.95 -10.65
N ARG A 286 -13.42 25.76 -9.34
CA ARG A 286 -12.28 25.93 -8.43
C ARG A 286 -11.96 24.63 -7.73
N LEU A 287 -10.67 24.35 -7.65
CA LEU A 287 -10.15 23.24 -6.85
C LEU A 287 -9.49 23.85 -5.61
N THR A 288 -9.95 23.46 -4.43
CA THR A 288 -9.31 23.79 -3.16
C THR A 288 -8.55 22.56 -2.67
N ALA A 289 -7.24 22.70 -2.47
CA ALA A 289 -6.33 21.65 -2.05
C ALA A 289 -5.73 21.99 -0.68
N GLU A 290 -5.79 21.07 0.27
CA GLU A 290 -5.16 21.18 1.58
C GLU A 290 -3.94 20.26 1.63
N PHE A 291 -2.81 20.84 1.98
CA PHE A 291 -1.53 20.14 2.14
C PHE A 291 -1.13 20.15 3.61
N VAL A 292 -0.59 19.04 4.05
CA VAL A 292 0.05 18.91 5.37
C VAL A 292 1.52 18.59 5.13
N GLU A 293 2.44 19.44 5.62
CA GLU A 293 3.88 19.31 5.39
C GLU A 293 4.23 19.12 3.89
N ASP A 294 3.63 19.94 3.02
CA ASP A 294 3.78 19.93 1.56
C ASP A 294 3.18 18.73 0.80
N VAL A 295 2.39 17.88 1.47
CA VAL A 295 1.74 16.71 0.87
C VAL A 295 0.23 16.94 0.77
N LEU A 296 -0.37 16.71 -0.42
CA LEU A 296 -1.81 16.85 -0.65
C LEU A 296 -2.59 15.83 0.18
N PHE A 297 -3.29 16.34 1.16
CA PHE A 297 -4.07 15.56 2.10
C PHE A 297 -5.56 15.49 1.70
N ARG A 298 -6.12 16.63 1.31
CA ARG A 298 -7.51 16.74 0.90
C ARG A 298 -7.66 17.72 -0.26
N TYR A 299 -8.63 17.47 -1.14
CA TYR A 299 -9.06 18.45 -2.12
C TYR A 299 -10.57 18.40 -2.33
N SER A 300 -11.14 19.51 -2.76
CA SER A 300 -12.53 19.63 -3.17
C SER A 300 -12.62 20.42 -4.46
N VAL A 301 -13.55 20.05 -5.33
CA VAL A 301 -13.86 20.75 -6.58
C VAL A 301 -15.23 21.38 -6.45
N THR A 302 -15.32 22.69 -6.70
CA THR A 302 -16.58 23.44 -6.70
C THR A 302 -16.77 24.02 -8.09
N SER A 303 -17.88 23.70 -8.75
CA SER A 303 -18.32 24.39 -9.99
C SER A 303 -18.92 25.75 -9.62
N GLU A 304 -18.61 26.79 -10.39
CA GLU A 304 -19.26 28.11 -10.29
C GLU A 304 -20.62 28.12 -10.98
#